data_6eb5d88d95e0de449627d210d2d98f14
#
_entry.id   6eb5d88d95e0de449627d210d2d98f14
#
_cell.length_a   1.000
_cell.length_b   1.000
_cell.length_c   1.000
_cell.angle_alpha   90.00
_cell.angle_beta   90.00
_cell.angle_gamma   90.00
#
_symmetry.space_group_name_H-M   'P 1'
#
loop_
_entity.id
_entity.type
_entity.pdbx_description
1 polymer ?
#
loop_
_entity_poly.entity_id
_entity_poly.type
_entity_poly.pdbx_seq_one_letter_code
_entity_poly.pdbx_strand_id
1 'polypeptide(L)'
;MPVQKLDGTGRRILVIDDDLAIRVLLQAVLKRMKFEVELAEDGAAGLERLARDNAYDLVLLDLMMPRLNGYEFIEQIGQRYPGGQRPHIIVFTAAGKRGVEKIPTSAVCNSILKPFDLDTFIEIIGECLNRTHATEAATATP
;
A
#
# COMPACT_ATOMS: atom_id res chain seq x y z
N MET A 1 14.78 -17.58 6.68
CA MET A 1 13.99 -17.96 5.60
C MET A 1 13.77 -16.88 4.64
N PRO A 2 13.94 -17.23 3.50
CA PRO A 2 13.96 -16.22 2.48
C PRO A 2 12.58 -15.73 2.13
N VAL A 3 12.24 -14.62 2.74
CA VAL A 3 11.12 -13.83 2.25
C VAL A 3 11.36 -13.36 0.82
N GLN A 4 12.58 -13.51 0.34
CA GLN A 4 12.92 -13.19 -1.04
C GLN A 4 12.18 -14.04 -2.06
N LYS A 5 11.45 -15.04 -1.61
CA LYS A 5 10.65 -15.85 -2.52
C LYS A 5 9.40 -15.16 -3.03
N LEU A 6 9.07 -14.00 -2.47
CA LEU A 6 7.94 -13.24 -2.99
C LEU A 6 8.24 -12.80 -4.43
N ASP A 7 7.37 -13.19 -5.34
CA ASP A 7 7.51 -12.88 -6.75
C ASP A 7 6.42 -11.88 -7.15
N GLY A 8 6.86 -10.68 -7.53
CA GLY A 8 5.95 -9.62 -7.89
C GLY A 8 5.61 -9.53 -9.38
N THR A 9 6.02 -10.53 -10.17
CA THR A 9 5.80 -10.49 -11.61
C THR A 9 4.32 -10.28 -11.94
N GLY A 10 4.06 -9.29 -12.78
CA GLY A 10 2.69 -8.98 -13.19
C GLY A 10 1.90 -8.14 -12.21
N ARG A 11 2.50 -7.73 -11.10
CA ARG A 11 1.83 -6.92 -10.09
C ARG A 11 2.44 -5.54 -9.99
N ARG A 12 1.61 -4.54 -9.75
CA ARG A 12 2.02 -3.14 -9.70
C ARG A 12 1.76 -2.56 -8.33
N ILE A 13 2.74 -1.82 -7.83
CA ILE A 13 2.67 -1.15 -6.52
C ILE A 13 2.91 0.34 -6.71
N LEU A 14 2.06 1.15 -6.07
CA LEU A 14 2.26 2.58 -6.00
C LEU A 14 2.75 2.92 -4.60
N VAL A 15 3.90 3.59 -4.51
CA VAL A 15 4.47 4.02 -3.23
C VAL A 15 4.24 5.52 -3.08
N ILE A 16 3.57 5.91 -2.01
CA ILE A 16 3.26 7.31 -1.73
C ILE A 16 3.91 7.70 -0.40
N ASP A 17 4.94 8.52 -0.48
CA ASP A 17 5.69 9.00 0.69
C ASP A 17 6.41 10.26 0.27
N ASP A 18 6.43 11.27 1.14
CA ASP A 18 7.12 12.53 0.84
C ASP A 18 8.63 12.44 1.02
N ASP A 19 9.12 11.37 1.65
CA ASP A 19 10.55 11.19 1.89
C ASP A 19 11.19 10.51 0.69
N LEU A 20 12.06 11.23 0.00
CA LEU A 20 12.74 10.69 -1.18
C LEU A 20 13.55 9.43 -0.86
N ALA A 21 14.22 9.41 0.30
CA ALA A 21 15.03 8.25 0.65
C ALA A 21 14.18 6.99 0.80
N ILE A 22 13.00 7.12 1.38
CA ILE A 22 12.09 5.99 1.52
C ILE A 22 11.60 5.54 0.15
N ARG A 23 11.21 6.48 -0.72
CA ARG A 23 10.76 6.11 -2.07
C ARG A 23 11.83 5.33 -2.82
N VAL A 24 13.06 5.83 -2.77
CA VAL A 24 14.18 5.17 -3.47
C VAL A 24 14.44 3.78 -2.91
N LEU A 25 14.45 3.66 -1.58
CA LEU A 25 14.67 2.37 -0.93
C LEU A 25 13.60 1.36 -1.31
N LEU A 26 12.34 1.74 -1.18
CA LEU A 26 11.25 0.81 -1.47
C LEU A 26 11.19 0.44 -2.94
N GLN A 27 11.48 1.39 -3.82
CA GLN A 27 11.53 1.09 -5.24
C GLN A 27 12.60 0.04 -5.53
N ALA A 28 13.79 0.20 -4.95
CA ALA A 28 14.88 -0.75 -5.19
C ALA A 28 14.51 -2.14 -4.68
N VAL A 29 13.97 -2.23 -3.47
CA VAL A 29 13.60 -3.51 -2.87
C VAL A 29 12.51 -4.21 -3.69
N LEU A 30 11.47 -3.46 -4.04
CA LEU A 30 10.32 -4.05 -4.73
C LEU A 30 10.65 -4.45 -6.16
N LYS A 31 11.48 -3.67 -6.84
CA LYS A 31 11.91 -4.04 -8.19
C LYS A 31 12.74 -5.32 -8.20
N ARG A 32 13.53 -5.53 -7.16
CA ARG A 32 14.30 -6.77 -7.05
C ARG A 32 13.39 -7.99 -6.93
N MET A 33 12.18 -7.79 -6.42
CA MET A 33 11.19 -8.85 -6.34
C MET A 33 10.27 -8.88 -7.56
N LYS A 34 10.62 -8.12 -8.60
CA LYS A 34 9.96 -8.11 -9.91
C LYS A 34 8.61 -7.42 -9.94
N PHE A 35 8.31 -6.60 -8.94
CA PHE A 35 7.14 -5.72 -9.00
C PHE A 35 7.38 -4.57 -9.97
N GLU A 36 6.32 -4.12 -10.61
CA GLU A 36 6.34 -2.83 -11.27
C GLU A 36 6.02 -1.79 -10.18
N VAL A 37 6.85 -0.77 -10.08
CA VAL A 37 6.76 0.21 -9.00
C VAL A 37 6.63 1.60 -9.56
N GLU A 38 5.64 2.35 -9.08
CA GLU A 38 5.55 3.77 -9.36
C GLU A 38 5.59 4.53 -8.04
N LEU A 39 6.08 5.76 -8.11
CA LEU A 39 6.29 6.57 -6.92
C LEU A 39 5.47 7.84 -7.01
N ALA A 40 4.94 8.28 -5.87
CA ALA A 40 4.27 9.56 -5.75
C ALA A 40 4.79 10.25 -4.50
N GLU A 41 4.99 11.55 -4.57
CA GLU A 41 5.59 12.30 -3.47
C GLU A 41 4.59 12.77 -2.42
N ASP A 42 3.30 12.70 -2.73
CA ASP A 42 2.26 13.03 -1.76
C ASP A 42 0.93 12.41 -2.20
N GLY A 43 -0.09 12.61 -1.36
CA GLY A 43 -1.40 12.03 -1.64
C GLY A 43 -2.04 12.56 -2.89
N ALA A 44 -1.85 13.83 -3.21
CA ALA A 44 -2.43 14.42 -4.43
C ALA A 44 -1.83 13.77 -5.67
N ALA A 45 -0.51 13.60 -5.70
CA ALA A 45 0.15 12.93 -6.82
C ALA A 45 -0.30 11.47 -6.92
N GLY A 46 -0.50 10.80 -5.76
CA GLY A 46 -0.99 9.43 -5.76
C GLY A 46 -2.39 9.31 -6.34
N LEU A 47 -3.29 10.21 -5.97
CA LEU A 47 -4.64 10.21 -6.52
C LEU A 47 -4.64 10.46 -8.01
N GLU A 48 -3.76 11.35 -8.47
CA GLU A 48 -3.63 11.63 -9.89
C GLU A 48 -3.19 10.40 -10.67
N ARG A 49 -2.25 9.65 -10.12
CA ARG A 49 -1.80 8.42 -10.75
C ARG A 49 -2.90 7.39 -10.85
N LEU A 50 -3.67 7.25 -9.76
CA LEU A 50 -4.79 6.32 -9.74
C LEU A 50 -5.90 6.74 -10.71
N ALA A 51 -6.09 8.03 -10.90
CA ALA A 51 -7.09 8.52 -11.83
C ALA A 51 -6.71 8.21 -13.28
N ARG A 52 -5.42 8.19 -13.58
CA ARG A 52 -4.94 7.89 -14.93
C ARG A 52 -4.91 6.39 -15.22
N ASP A 53 -4.59 5.60 -14.21
CA ASP A 53 -4.44 4.15 -14.39
C ASP A 53 -4.71 3.48 -13.05
N ASN A 54 -5.83 2.78 -12.98
CA ASN A 54 -6.28 2.15 -11.75
C ASN A 54 -5.79 0.71 -11.60
N ALA A 55 -4.77 0.32 -12.36
CA ALA A 55 -4.31 -1.06 -12.39
C ALA A 55 -3.21 -1.35 -11.37
N TYR A 56 -3.34 -0.78 -10.17
CA TYR A 56 -2.41 -1.07 -9.07
C TYR A 56 -3.00 -2.16 -8.18
N ASP A 57 -2.17 -3.12 -7.83
CA ASP A 57 -2.56 -4.18 -6.90
C ASP A 57 -2.46 -3.71 -5.46
N LEU A 58 -1.54 -2.80 -5.19
CA LEU A 58 -1.23 -2.38 -3.84
C LEU A 58 -0.76 -0.94 -3.83
N VAL A 59 -1.18 -0.19 -2.81
CA VAL A 59 -0.68 1.14 -2.52
C VAL A 59 0.02 1.10 -1.17
N LEU A 60 1.27 1.54 -1.12
CA LEU A 60 2.01 1.73 0.11
C LEU A 60 1.92 3.21 0.46
N LEU A 61 1.33 3.52 1.59
CA LEU A 61 0.90 4.88 1.89
C LEU A 61 1.44 5.35 3.22
N ASP A 62 2.16 6.47 3.21
CA ASP A 62 2.53 7.17 4.45
C ASP A 62 1.37 8.05 4.89
N LEU A 63 1.11 8.10 6.18
CA LEU A 63 0.03 8.94 6.73
C LEU A 63 0.46 10.39 6.89
N MET A 64 1.72 10.62 7.19
CA MET A 64 2.21 11.96 7.55
C MET A 64 2.88 12.62 6.35
N MET A 65 2.09 13.30 5.55
CA MET A 65 2.58 13.99 4.37
C MET A 65 2.00 15.39 4.29
N PRO A 66 2.72 16.35 3.67
CA PRO A 66 2.15 17.68 3.45
C PRO A 66 1.05 17.64 2.39
N ARG A 67 0.29 18.69 2.31
CA ARG A 67 -0.82 18.85 1.38
C ARG A 67 -1.91 17.82 1.63
N LEU A 68 -2.01 16.77 0.86
CA LEU A 68 -3.01 15.73 1.09
C LEU A 68 -2.34 14.60 1.87
N ASN A 69 -2.70 14.44 3.14
CA ASN A 69 -2.12 13.39 3.97
C ASN A 69 -2.78 12.03 3.71
N GLY A 70 -2.25 11.00 4.38
CA GLY A 70 -2.72 9.65 4.16
C GLY A 70 -4.17 9.40 4.56
N TYR A 71 -4.64 10.07 5.62
CA TYR A 71 -6.04 9.90 6.03
C TYR A 71 -6.99 10.44 4.96
N GLU A 72 -6.66 11.60 4.42
CA GLU A 72 -7.46 12.21 3.36
C GLU A 72 -7.41 11.36 2.10
N PHE A 73 -6.25 10.78 1.81
CA PHE A 73 -6.10 9.89 0.68
C PHE A 73 -7.03 8.69 0.80
N ILE A 74 -7.03 8.04 1.97
CA ILE A 74 -7.87 6.87 2.21
C ILE A 74 -9.35 7.22 2.06
N GLU A 75 -9.75 8.36 2.58
CA GLU A 75 -11.12 8.82 2.47
C GLU A 75 -11.52 9.02 1.01
N GLN A 76 -10.66 9.66 0.24
CA GLN A 76 -10.97 9.91 -1.16
C GLN A 76 -11.00 8.63 -1.99
N ILE A 77 -10.15 7.67 -1.66
CA ILE A 77 -10.18 6.38 -2.33
C ILE A 77 -11.51 5.68 -2.07
N GLY A 78 -11.99 5.74 -0.84
CA GLY A 78 -13.29 5.16 -0.51
C GLY A 78 -14.43 5.80 -1.29
N GLN A 79 -14.36 7.10 -1.51
CA GLN A 79 -15.36 7.82 -2.28
C GLN A 79 -15.30 7.51 -3.77
N ARG A 80 -14.10 7.37 -4.32
CA ARG A 80 -13.92 7.12 -5.76
C ARG A 80 -14.24 5.69 -6.15
N TYR A 81 -14.04 4.75 -5.25
CA TYR A 81 -14.21 3.34 -5.54
C TYR A 81 -15.13 2.69 -4.50
N PRO A 82 -16.38 3.14 -4.42
CA PRO A 82 -17.28 2.62 -3.39
C PRO A 82 -17.66 1.17 -3.58
N GLY A 83 -17.48 0.64 -4.80
CA GLY A 83 -17.83 -0.74 -5.09
C GLY A 83 -16.80 -1.77 -4.71
N GLY A 84 -15.71 -1.36 -4.09
CA GLY A 84 -14.69 -2.29 -3.62
C GLY A 84 -13.63 -2.66 -4.64
N GLN A 85 -13.68 -2.11 -5.83
CA GLN A 85 -12.65 -2.36 -6.84
C GLN A 85 -11.52 -1.36 -6.71
N ARG A 86 -10.86 -1.39 -5.57
CA ARG A 86 -9.76 -0.48 -5.30
C ARG A 86 -8.54 -1.29 -4.94
N PRO A 87 -7.34 -0.72 -5.12
CA PRO A 87 -6.13 -1.44 -4.71
C PRO A 87 -6.12 -1.64 -3.21
N HIS A 88 -5.43 -2.66 -2.76
CA HIS A 88 -5.18 -2.83 -1.34
C HIS A 88 -4.27 -1.72 -0.86
N ILE A 89 -4.45 -1.29 0.38
CA ILE A 89 -3.63 -0.24 0.97
C ILE A 89 -2.91 -0.81 2.18
N ILE A 90 -1.59 -0.63 2.21
CA ILE A 90 -0.80 -0.85 3.41
C ILE A 90 -0.28 0.51 3.84
N VAL A 91 -0.58 0.89 5.09
CA VAL A 91 -0.07 2.12 5.65
C VAL A 91 1.29 1.86 6.30
N PHE A 92 2.28 2.73 6.06
CA PHE A 92 3.52 2.66 6.79
C PHE A 92 3.87 4.05 7.29
N THR A 93 4.04 4.21 8.60
CA THR A 93 4.02 5.53 9.17
C THR A 93 4.80 5.63 10.48
N ALA A 94 5.34 6.83 10.75
CA ALA A 94 5.93 7.18 12.02
C ALA A 94 4.86 7.70 13.02
N ALA A 95 3.60 7.77 12.63
CA ALA A 95 2.55 8.32 13.48
C ALA A 95 2.19 7.45 14.68
N GLY A 96 2.72 6.23 14.76
CA GLY A 96 2.50 5.33 15.87
C GLY A 96 1.13 4.68 15.85
N LYS A 97 0.87 3.88 16.88
CA LYS A 97 -0.38 3.13 16.95
C LYS A 97 -1.61 4.03 16.98
N ARG A 98 -1.52 5.15 17.66
CA ARG A 98 -2.65 6.08 17.73
C ARG A 98 -3.03 6.62 16.38
N GLY A 99 -2.03 6.90 15.54
CA GLY A 99 -2.28 7.36 14.19
C GLY A 99 -3.01 6.32 13.36
N VAL A 100 -2.60 5.06 13.51
CA VAL A 100 -3.21 3.96 12.79
C VAL A 100 -4.62 3.66 13.28
N GLU A 101 -4.86 3.79 14.58
CA GLU A 101 -6.18 3.52 15.17
C GLU A 101 -7.27 4.43 14.64
N LYS A 102 -6.90 5.57 14.08
CA LYS A 102 -7.88 6.48 13.49
C LYS A 102 -8.42 5.98 12.16
N ILE A 103 -7.83 4.95 11.60
CA ILE A 103 -8.21 4.41 10.30
C ILE A 103 -9.17 3.25 10.50
N PRO A 104 -10.31 3.22 9.78
CA PRO A 104 -11.19 2.06 9.86
C PRO A 104 -10.45 0.81 9.39
N THR A 105 -10.60 -0.29 10.12
CA THR A 105 -9.89 -1.52 9.81
C THR A 105 -10.23 -2.08 8.43
N SER A 106 -11.41 -1.75 7.94
CA SER A 106 -11.82 -2.21 6.61
C SER A 106 -11.20 -1.39 5.48
N ALA A 107 -10.57 -0.26 5.80
CA ALA A 107 -10.04 0.65 4.78
C ALA A 107 -8.64 0.25 4.31
N VAL A 108 -7.89 -0.48 5.12
CA VAL A 108 -6.51 -0.85 4.81
C VAL A 108 -6.29 -2.34 5.07
N CYS A 109 -5.37 -2.92 4.34
CA CYS A 109 -5.03 -4.34 4.51
C CYS A 109 -4.20 -4.53 5.77
N ASN A 110 -3.27 -3.65 6.01
CA ASN A 110 -2.39 -3.74 7.18
C ASN A 110 -1.71 -2.40 7.41
N SER A 111 -0.99 -2.30 8.52
CA SER A 111 -0.21 -1.10 8.81
C SER A 111 1.14 -1.51 9.36
N ILE A 112 2.16 -0.72 9.04
CA ILE A 112 3.54 -0.95 9.45
C ILE A 112 4.05 0.33 10.09
N LEU A 113 4.59 0.23 11.28
CA LEU A 113 5.14 1.40 11.98
C LEU A 113 6.60 1.58 11.60
N LYS A 114 7.00 2.83 11.34
CA LYS A 114 8.40 3.18 11.11
C LYS A 114 9.11 3.32 12.45
N PRO A 115 10.37 2.95 12.56
CA PRO A 115 11.17 2.24 11.57
C PRO A 115 10.74 0.78 11.45
N PHE A 116 10.90 0.20 10.28
CA PHE A 116 10.46 -1.16 10.05
C PHE A 116 11.61 -2.01 9.50
N ASP A 117 11.45 -3.30 9.72
CA ASP A 117 12.37 -4.31 9.25
C ASP A 117 11.92 -4.75 7.85
N LEU A 118 12.85 -4.84 6.91
CA LEU A 118 12.50 -5.18 5.54
C LEU A 118 11.89 -6.57 5.41
N ASP A 119 12.35 -7.53 6.20
CA ASP A 119 11.78 -8.87 6.13
C ASP A 119 10.31 -8.86 6.55
N THR A 120 10.00 -8.14 7.62
CA THR A 120 8.62 -7.99 8.07
C THR A 120 7.77 -7.26 7.02
N PHE A 121 8.34 -6.22 6.42
CA PHE A 121 7.68 -5.46 5.37
C PHE A 121 7.30 -6.36 4.19
N ILE A 122 8.24 -7.18 3.74
CA ILE A 122 8.02 -8.09 2.61
C ILE A 122 6.97 -9.15 2.97
N GLU A 123 7.02 -9.67 4.18
CA GLU A 123 6.01 -10.63 4.64
C GLU A 123 4.60 -10.03 4.61
N ILE A 124 4.47 -8.82 5.09
CA ILE A 124 3.17 -8.15 5.13
C ILE A 124 2.63 -7.91 3.73
N ILE A 125 3.50 -7.49 2.81
CA ILE A 125 3.10 -7.33 1.41
C ILE A 125 2.59 -8.66 0.85
N GLY A 126 3.34 -9.73 1.08
CA GLY A 126 2.94 -11.05 0.59
C GLY A 126 1.60 -11.50 1.15
N GLU A 127 1.38 -11.27 2.43
CA GLU A 127 0.13 -11.62 3.07
C GLU A 127 -1.05 -10.85 2.49
N CYS A 128 -0.86 -9.56 2.25
CA CYS A 128 -1.93 -8.74 1.69
C CYS A 128 -2.28 -9.20 0.27
N LEU A 129 -1.29 -9.48 -0.54
CA LEU A 129 -1.54 -9.93 -1.91
C LEU A 129 -2.19 -11.31 -1.94
N ASN A 130 -1.80 -12.19 -1.04
CA ASN A 130 -2.42 -13.52 -0.92
C ASN A 130 -3.82 -13.43 -0.34
N ARG A 131 -4.04 -12.50 0.58
CA ARG A 131 -5.34 -12.32 1.20
C ARG A 131 -6.40 -11.92 0.18
N THR A 132 -6.01 -11.25 -0.89
CA THR A 132 -6.92 -10.91 -1.97
C THR A 132 -7.58 -12.18 -2.50
N HIS A 133 -6.77 -13.18 -2.81
CA HIS A 133 -7.29 -14.45 -3.32
C HIS A 133 -8.09 -15.20 -2.26
N ALA A 134 -7.59 -15.18 -1.03
CA ALA A 134 -8.28 -15.85 0.06
C ALA A 134 -9.64 -15.23 0.34
N THR A 135 -9.71 -13.90 0.28
CA THR A 135 -10.96 -13.19 0.51
C THR A 135 -11.98 -13.50 -0.58
N GLU A 136 -11.53 -13.54 -1.81
CA GLU A 136 -12.39 -13.89 -2.93
C GLU A 136 -12.92 -15.32 -2.78
N ALA A 137 -12.05 -16.24 -2.42
CA ALA A 137 -12.44 -17.63 -2.22
C ALA A 137 -13.45 -17.76 -1.06
N ALA A 138 -13.20 -17.03 0.04
CA ALA A 138 -14.10 -17.07 1.18
C ALA A 138 -15.47 -16.49 0.82
N THR A 139 -15.50 -15.47 -0.01
CA THR A 139 -16.75 -14.87 -0.46
C THR A 139 -17.52 -15.81 -1.37
N ALA A 140 -16.81 -16.56 -2.18
CA ALA A 140 -17.42 -17.50 -3.10
C ALA A 140 -17.97 -18.74 -2.42
N THR A 141 -17.55 -19.01 -1.19
CA THR A 141 -18.03 -20.17 -0.43
C THR A 141 -18.69 -19.71 0.86
N PRO A 142 -19.91 -19.26 0.78
CA PRO A 142 -20.63 -18.75 1.95
C PRO A 142 -20.91 -19.82 2.99
#